data_2e8b244e8d4f6fc561e9607eadd4ac67
#
_entry.id   2e8b244e8d4f6fc561e9607eadd4ac67
#
_cell.length_a   1.000
_cell.length_b   1.000
_cell.length_c   1.000
_cell.angle_alpha   90.00
_cell.angle_beta   90.00
_cell.angle_gamma   90.00
#
_symmetry.space_group_name_H-M   'P 1'
#
loop_
_entity.id
_entity.type
_entity.pdbx_description
1 polymer ?
#
loop_
_entity_poly.entity_id
_entity_poly.type
_entity_poly.pdbx_seq_one_letter_code
_entity_poly.pdbx_strand_id
1 'polypeptide(L)'
;MHAVRGRFSAEKLMKEGFPYCSVWGDPGLLLPRVYCPKKNKHYKVGIIPHLKDYDYFKNKYRSNKNIKVIDLKTKDIEFVVDEIISCEYILSTSLHGVIVAQAYDIPTLWIKHNDINTDGIKFYDYFDSVGIKPYDGFEDYESLINDYESAFVKHANISKITTDLKKMQDNLLSVAPFPVLDKFK
;
A
#
# COMPACT_ATOMS: atom_id res chain seq x y z
N MET A 1 22.80 7.19 4.97
CA MET A 1 21.43 6.75 4.61
C MET A 1 20.72 6.34 5.89
N HIS A 2 19.46 6.77 6.09
CA HIS A 2 18.75 6.56 7.36
C HIS A 2 17.82 5.36 7.32
N ALA A 3 17.05 5.21 6.24
CA ALA A 3 16.17 4.09 5.98
C ALA A 3 16.03 3.82 4.49
N VAL A 4 15.59 2.62 4.13
CA VAL A 4 15.21 2.22 2.77
C VAL A 4 13.90 1.45 2.80
N ARG A 5 13.21 1.28 1.66
CA ARG A 5 11.92 0.60 1.64
C ARG A 5 12.00 -0.85 2.09
N GLY A 6 13.02 -1.58 1.67
CA GLY A 6 13.17 -2.97 2.00
C GLY A 6 14.58 -3.52 1.72
N ARG A 7 14.72 -4.82 1.91
CA ARG A 7 15.98 -5.55 1.80
C ARG A 7 16.60 -5.46 0.40
N PHE A 8 15.80 -5.57 -0.66
CA PHE A 8 16.33 -5.50 -2.04
C PHE A 8 16.97 -4.14 -2.34
N SER A 9 16.36 -3.05 -1.83
CA SER A 9 16.94 -1.71 -1.91
C SER A 9 18.23 -1.61 -1.13
N ALA A 10 18.28 -2.16 0.11
CA ALA A 10 19.49 -2.16 0.95
C ALA A 10 20.65 -2.92 0.29
N GLU A 11 20.37 -4.12 -0.23
CA GLU A 11 21.36 -4.97 -0.92
C GLU A 11 21.89 -4.32 -2.21
N LYS A 12 21.01 -3.68 -3.00
CA LYS A 12 21.41 -2.96 -4.20
C LYS A 12 22.37 -1.83 -3.87
N LEU A 13 22.04 -1.02 -2.88
CA LEU A 13 22.89 0.09 -2.45
C LEU A 13 24.25 -0.38 -1.91
N MET A 14 24.27 -1.50 -1.17
CA MET A 14 25.51 -2.11 -0.69
C MET A 14 26.40 -2.53 -1.85
N LYS A 15 25.85 -3.10 -2.93
CA LYS A 15 26.58 -3.45 -4.15
C LYS A 15 27.16 -2.22 -4.86
N GLU A 16 26.51 -1.07 -4.72
CA GLU A 16 26.97 0.22 -5.25
C GLU A 16 27.99 0.93 -4.31
N GLY A 17 28.43 0.27 -3.23
CA GLY A 17 29.46 0.77 -2.31
C GLY A 17 28.93 1.60 -1.14
N PHE A 18 27.61 1.66 -0.92
CA PHE A 18 27.05 2.35 0.25
C PHE A 18 26.99 1.42 1.47
N PRO A 19 27.07 1.97 2.70
CA PRO A 19 26.89 1.17 3.91
C PRO A 19 25.51 0.48 3.93
N TYR A 20 25.47 -0.74 4.46
CA TYR A 20 24.22 -1.47 4.63
C TYR A 20 23.23 -0.72 5.52
N CYS A 21 22.00 -0.60 5.08
CA CYS A 21 20.92 0.04 5.83
C CYS A 21 20.03 -1.04 6.44
N SER A 22 19.97 -1.09 7.77
CA SER A 22 19.21 -2.10 8.54
C SER A 22 17.79 -1.65 8.90
N VAL A 23 17.44 -0.39 8.68
CA VAL A 23 16.09 0.13 8.93
C VAL A 23 15.32 0.16 7.62
N TRP A 24 14.22 -0.61 7.59
CA TRP A 24 13.38 -0.76 6.42
C TRP A 24 11.96 -0.29 6.68
N GLY A 25 11.32 0.20 5.64
CA GLY A 25 9.93 0.62 5.61
C GLY A 25 9.70 1.83 4.72
N ASP A 26 8.52 1.91 4.16
CA ASP A 26 8.10 3.09 3.38
C ASP A 26 7.50 4.15 4.33
N PRO A 27 7.82 5.45 4.16
CA PRO A 27 7.23 6.52 4.99
C PRO A 27 5.70 6.55 5.00
N GLY A 28 5.02 6.02 3.96
CA GLY A 28 3.57 5.86 3.93
C GLY A 28 3.01 5.03 5.08
N LEU A 29 3.83 4.14 5.67
CA LEU A 29 3.45 3.38 6.87
C LEU A 29 3.26 4.25 8.12
N LEU A 30 3.76 5.49 8.12
CA LEU A 30 3.64 6.43 9.24
C LEU A 30 2.31 7.22 9.22
N LEU A 31 1.54 7.18 8.12
CA LEU A 31 0.31 7.96 8.02
C LEU A 31 -0.67 7.73 9.18
N PRO A 32 -0.90 6.51 9.70
CA PRO A 32 -1.79 6.30 10.84
C PRO A 32 -1.32 6.97 12.15
N ARG A 33 -0.03 7.34 12.28
CA ARG A 33 0.49 8.12 13.42
C ARG A 33 0.14 9.60 13.32
N VAL A 34 -0.11 10.08 12.10
CA VAL A 34 -0.39 11.49 11.81
C VAL A 34 -1.90 11.74 11.72
N TYR A 35 -2.61 10.84 11.04
CA TYR A 35 -4.05 10.95 10.80
C TYR A 35 -4.70 9.59 11.01
N CYS A 36 -5.57 9.47 12.01
CA CYS A 36 -6.24 8.21 12.38
C CYS A 36 -7.75 8.43 12.55
N PRO A 37 -8.49 8.62 11.44
CA PRO A 37 -9.94 8.85 11.50
C PRO A 37 -10.70 7.58 11.84
N LYS A 38 -11.98 7.73 12.26
CA LYS A 38 -12.86 6.59 12.52
C LYS A 38 -13.19 5.87 11.21
N LYS A 39 -13.01 4.56 11.21
CA LYS A 39 -13.37 3.71 10.05
C LYS A 39 -14.90 3.65 9.92
N ASN A 40 -15.42 4.08 8.78
CA ASN A 40 -16.84 3.97 8.43
C ASN A 40 -16.95 3.34 7.03
N LYS A 41 -17.38 2.07 6.97
CA LYS A 41 -17.42 1.29 5.73
C LYS A 41 -18.65 1.63 4.90
N HIS A 42 -18.42 2.09 3.67
CA HIS A 42 -19.44 2.45 2.70
C HIS A 42 -19.37 1.63 1.42
N TYR A 43 -18.18 1.13 1.09
CA TYR A 43 -17.93 0.39 -0.15
C TYR A 43 -17.36 -0.99 0.16
N LYS A 44 -17.70 -1.96 -0.67
CA LYS A 44 -17.15 -3.31 -0.57
C LYS A 44 -15.71 -3.34 -1.07
N VAL A 45 -15.46 -2.81 -2.25
CA VAL A 45 -14.13 -2.81 -2.87
C VAL A 45 -13.72 -1.38 -3.25
N GLY A 46 -12.55 -0.96 -2.80
CA GLY A 46 -11.87 0.21 -3.31
C GLY A 46 -10.85 -0.20 -4.38
N ILE A 47 -10.80 0.54 -5.48
CA ILE A 47 -9.77 0.38 -6.49
C ILE A 47 -8.89 1.61 -6.44
N ILE A 48 -7.58 1.43 -6.21
CA ILE A 48 -6.59 2.51 -6.22
C ILE A 48 -5.69 2.34 -7.44
N PRO A 49 -6.03 2.97 -8.57
CA PRO A 49 -5.25 2.83 -9.78
C PRO A 49 -3.94 3.62 -9.73
N HIS A 50 -2.96 3.17 -10.50
CA HIS A 50 -1.86 4.04 -10.92
C HIS A 50 -2.42 5.21 -11.72
N LEU A 51 -1.75 6.36 -11.69
CA LEU A 51 -2.24 7.61 -12.34
C LEU A 51 -2.62 7.43 -13.81
N LYS A 52 -1.94 6.54 -14.53
CA LYS A 52 -2.22 6.24 -15.96
C LYS A 52 -3.50 5.44 -16.16
N ASP A 53 -3.92 4.67 -15.16
CA ASP A 53 -5.05 3.75 -15.26
C ASP A 53 -6.33 4.33 -14.66
N TYR A 54 -6.26 5.51 -14.03
CA TYR A 54 -7.36 6.09 -13.27
C TYR A 54 -8.64 6.25 -14.11
N ASP A 55 -8.53 6.88 -15.29
CA ASP A 55 -9.69 7.17 -16.14
C ASP A 55 -10.37 5.88 -16.64
N TYR A 56 -9.58 4.84 -16.91
CA TYR A 56 -10.13 3.52 -17.27
C TYR A 56 -10.99 2.94 -16.14
N PHE A 57 -10.45 2.81 -14.94
CA PHE A 57 -11.18 2.25 -13.81
C PHE A 57 -12.37 3.10 -13.41
N LYS A 58 -12.23 4.43 -13.40
CA LYS A 58 -13.31 5.37 -13.12
C LYS A 58 -14.48 5.19 -14.08
N ASN A 59 -14.23 5.12 -15.37
CA ASN A 59 -15.27 4.94 -16.38
C ASN A 59 -15.94 3.57 -16.28
N LYS A 60 -15.13 2.52 -16.06
CA LYS A 60 -15.60 1.13 -15.98
C LYS A 60 -16.53 0.90 -14.80
N TYR A 61 -16.20 1.43 -13.62
CA TYR A 61 -16.94 1.15 -12.39
C TYR A 61 -17.84 2.29 -11.92
N ARG A 62 -18.01 3.36 -12.70
CA ARG A 62 -18.78 4.57 -12.32
C ARG A 62 -20.21 4.29 -11.85
N SER A 63 -20.84 3.23 -12.34
CA SER A 63 -22.23 2.86 -12.01
C SER A 63 -22.33 1.79 -10.92
N ASN A 64 -21.21 1.26 -10.44
CA ASN A 64 -21.20 0.22 -9.42
C ASN A 64 -21.16 0.85 -8.02
N LYS A 65 -22.27 0.77 -7.28
CA LYS A 65 -22.40 1.38 -5.95
C LYS A 65 -21.54 0.70 -4.88
N ASN A 66 -21.07 -0.52 -5.12
CA ASN A 66 -20.23 -1.27 -4.17
C ASN A 66 -18.73 -1.01 -4.37
N ILE A 67 -18.37 -0.37 -5.50
CA ILE A 67 -16.98 -0.12 -5.87
C ILE A 67 -16.68 1.37 -5.82
N LYS A 68 -15.61 1.73 -5.14
CA LYS A 68 -15.05 3.09 -5.12
C LYS A 68 -13.74 3.12 -5.89
N VAL A 69 -13.63 3.95 -6.90
CA VAL A 69 -12.34 4.24 -7.56
C VAL A 69 -11.75 5.49 -6.92
N ILE A 70 -10.58 5.34 -6.32
CA ILE A 70 -9.92 6.36 -5.50
C ILE A 70 -8.85 7.07 -6.32
N ASP A 71 -8.91 8.41 -6.34
CA ASP A 71 -7.97 9.24 -7.08
C ASP A 71 -6.78 9.66 -6.22
N LEU A 72 -5.57 9.31 -6.66
CA LEU A 72 -4.33 9.76 -5.99
C LEU A 72 -3.79 11.11 -6.53
N LYS A 73 -4.47 11.75 -7.50
CA LYS A 73 -4.06 13.04 -8.08
C LYS A 73 -4.48 14.26 -7.25
N THR A 74 -4.74 14.09 -5.99
CA THR A 74 -5.14 15.19 -5.09
C THR A 74 -4.00 15.56 -4.14
N LYS A 75 -4.04 16.80 -3.62
CA LYS A 75 -3.17 17.27 -2.53
C LYS A 75 -3.80 17.06 -1.14
N ASP A 76 -5.08 16.69 -1.10
CA ASP A 76 -5.81 16.41 0.13
C ASP A 76 -5.58 14.94 0.54
N ILE A 77 -4.54 14.75 1.35
CA ILE A 77 -4.13 13.41 1.80
C ILE A 77 -5.15 12.80 2.76
N GLU A 78 -5.75 13.63 3.63
CA GLU A 78 -6.75 13.18 4.59
C GLU A 78 -7.99 12.66 3.87
N PHE A 79 -8.44 13.36 2.84
CA PHE A 79 -9.54 12.91 1.99
C PHE A 79 -9.25 11.55 1.32
N VAL A 80 -8.03 11.34 0.80
CA VAL A 80 -7.65 10.04 0.21
C VAL A 80 -7.68 8.93 1.25
N VAL A 81 -7.16 9.20 2.45
CA VAL A 81 -7.21 8.23 3.55
C VAL A 81 -8.65 7.90 3.91
N ASP A 82 -9.54 8.89 4.02
CA ASP A 82 -10.95 8.68 4.32
C ASP A 82 -11.63 7.80 3.25
N GLU A 83 -11.33 8.02 1.97
CA GLU A 83 -11.81 7.16 0.89
C GLU A 83 -11.29 5.73 1.01
N ILE A 84 -10.00 5.54 1.33
CA ILE A 84 -9.39 4.22 1.51
C ILE A 84 -10.06 3.47 2.67
N ILE A 85 -10.18 4.11 3.84
CA ILE A 85 -10.75 3.45 5.03
C ILE A 85 -12.25 3.22 4.92
N SER A 86 -12.94 3.90 3.98
CA SER A 86 -14.36 3.66 3.69
C SER A 86 -14.63 2.36 2.92
N CYS A 87 -13.58 1.67 2.44
CA CYS A 87 -13.68 0.41 1.71
C CYS A 87 -13.38 -0.79 2.61
N GLU A 88 -14.07 -1.92 2.41
CA GLU A 88 -13.78 -3.16 3.15
C GLU A 88 -12.50 -3.82 2.65
N TYR A 89 -12.30 -3.83 1.32
CA TYR A 89 -11.15 -4.42 0.63
C TYR A 89 -10.57 -3.43 -0.38
N ILE A 90 -9.28 -3.54 -0.65
CA ILE A 90 -8.60 -2.71 -1.66
C ILE A 90 -7.93 -3.59 -2.72
N LEU A 91 -8.11 -3.21 -3.98
CA LEU A 91 -7.31 -3.67 -5.11
C LEU A 91 -6.51 -2.48 -5.65
N SER A 92 -5.22 -2.63 -5.88
CA SER A 92 -4.42 -1.49 -6.32
C SER A 92 -3.39 -1.85 -7.37
N THR A 93 -3.28 -1.02 -8.42
CA THR A 93 -2.16 -1.04 -9.37
C THR A 93 -1.05 -0.06 -8.94
N SER A 94 -1.27 0.71 -7.85
CA SER A 94 -0.31 1.67 -7.29
C SER A 94 0.36 1.11 -6.04
N LEU A 95 1.70 1.19 -6.00
CA LEU A 95 2.44 0.77 -4.81
C LEU A 95 2.02 1.54 -3.56
N HIS A 96 1.90 2.88 -3.63
CA HIS A 96 1.48 3.67 -2.47
C HIS A 96 0.02 3.39 -2.09
N GLY A 97 -0.85 3.03 -3.06
CA GLY A 97 -2.18 2.55 -2.76
C GLY A 97 -2.18 1.28 -1.91
N VAL A 98 -1.27 0.33 -2.20
CA VAL A 98 -1.08 -0.88 -1.38
C VAL A 98 -0.54 -0.52 0.01
N ILE A 99 0.54 0.27 0.08
CA ILE A 99 1.22 0.64 1.33
C ILE A 99 0.26 1.33 2.30
N VAL A 100 -0.43 2.37 1.82
CA VAL A 100 -1.31 3.18 2.67
C VAL A 100 -2.50 2.36 3.14
N ALA A 101 -3.17 1.61 2.26
CA ALA A 101 -4.31 0.78 2.67
C ALA A 101 -3.91 -0.26 3.72
N GLN A 102 -2.78 -0.95 3.54
CA GLN A 102 -2.27 -1.91 4.52
C GLN A 102 -1.82 -1.25 5.82
N ALA A 103 -1.28 -0.02 5.79
CA ALA A 103 -0.95 0.74 7.01
C ALA A 103 -2.18 1.01 7.88
N TYR A 104 -3.36 1.20 7.27
CA TYR A 104 -4.64 1.33 7.96
C TYR A 104 -5.35 -0.01 8.23
N ASP A 105 -4.64 -1.14 8.08
CA ASP A 105 -5.18 -2.50 8.29
C ASP A 105 -6.38 -2.82 7.38
N ILE A 106 -6.37 -2.31 6.15
CA ILE A 106 -7.35 -2.69 5.13
C ILE A 106 -6.73 -3.82 4.27
N PRO A 107 -7.40 -4.98 4.16
CA PRO A 107 -6.92 -6.06 3.30
C PRO A 107 -6.76 -5.56 1.86
N THR A 108 -5.56 -5.74 1.30
CA THR A 108 -5.20 -5.14 0.02
C THR A 108 -4.42 -6.11 -0.84
N LEU A 109 -4.82 -6.25 -2.11
CA LEU A 109 -4.10 -7.06 -3.10
C LEU A 109 -3.56 -6.16 -4.22
N TRP A 110 -2.33 -6.44 -4.63
CA TRP A 110 -1.74 -5.84 -5.82
C TRP A 110 -2.33 -6.48 -7.07
N ILE A 111 -2.86 -5.64 -7.97
CA ILE A 111 -3.36 -6.04 -9.28
C ILE A 111 -2.54 -5.38 -10.39
N LYS A 112 -2.48 -6.00 -11.55
CA LYS A 112 -1.84 -5.47 -12.75
C LYS A 112 -2.91 -5.02 -13.75
N HIS A 113 -2.70 -3.87 -14.38
CA HIS A 113 -3.49 -3.40 -15.50
C HIS A 113 -2.55 -2.68 -16.46
N ASN A 114 -2.56 -3.07 -17.74
CA ASN A 114 -1.60 -2.65 -18.75
C ASN A 114 -0.11 -2.88 -18.36
N ASP A 115 0.78 -2.74 -19.30
CA ASP A 115 2.22 -2.77 -19.07
C ASP A 115 2.65 -1.50 -18.34
N ILE A 116 2.62 -1.55 -17.01
CA ILE A 116 3.39 -0.61 -16.22
C ILE A 116 4.84 -1.06 -16.39
N ASN A 117 5.65 -0.24 -17.04
CA ASN A 117 7.05 -0.50 -17.38
C ASN A 117 7.91 -0.61 -16.10
N THR A 118 7.71 -1.66 -15.32
CA THR A 118 8.40 -1.94 -14.06
C THR A 118 8.50 -3.45 -13.89
N ASP A 119 9.69 -3.89 -13.49
CA ASP A 119 10.01 -5.28 -13.14
C ASP A 119 9.32 -5.78 -11.84
N GLY A 120 8.45 -4.97 -11.24
CA GLY A 120 7.77 -5.30 -9.98
C GLY A 120 8.65 -5.19 -8.73
N ILE A 121 9.96 -4.97 -8.88
CA ILE A 121 10.92 -4.99 -7.76
C ILE A 121 10.50 -4.09 -6.59
N LYS A 122 9.86 -2.95 -6.86
CA LYS A 122 9.39 -2.02 -5.83
C LYS A 122 8.28 -2.61 -4.96
N PHE A 123 7.43 -3.49 -5.52
CA PHE A 123 6.40 -4.21 -4.77
C PHE A 123 7.02 -5.35 -3.97
N TYR A 124 7.93 -6.12 -4.58
CA TYR A 124 8.63 -7.20 -3.88
C TYR A 124 9.43 -6.69 -2.69
N ASP A 125 10.14 -5.55 -2.86
CA ASP A 125 10.90 -4.89 -1.81
C ASP A 125 10.02 -4.46 -0.63
N TYR A 126 8.84 -3.90 -0.93
CA TYR A 126 7.86 -3.56 0.08
C TYR A 126 7.29 -4.80 0.77
N PHE A 127 6.81 -5.78 0.01
CA PHE A 127 6.20 -6.99 0.59
C PHE A 127 7.16 -7.72 1.53
N ASP A 128 8.41 -7.93 1.10
CA ASP A 128 9.45 -8.53 1.94
C ASP A 128 9.65 -7.75 3.25
N SER A 129 9.65 -6.42 3.20
CA SER A 129 9.85 -5.56 4.38
C SER A 129 8.74 -5.67 5.41
N VAL A 130 7.51 -5.96 4.99
CA VAL A 130 6.33 -6.08 5.87
C VAL A 130 5.92 -7.52 6.15
N GLY A 131 6.82 -8.48 5.83
CA GLY A 131 6.64 -9.91 6.12
C GLY A 131 5.65 -10.63 5.19
N ILE A 132 5.30 -10.01 4.07
CA ILE A 132 4.49 -10.63 3.02
C ILE A 132 5.43 -11.33 2.05
N LYS A 133 5.18 -12.62 1.75
CA LYS A 133 5.93 -13.30 0.71
C LYS A 133 5.71 -12.57 -0.63
N PRO A 134 6.77 -12.10 -1.31
CA PRO A 134 6.64 -11.45 -2.60
C PRO A 134 5.87 -12.31 -3.61
N TYR A 135 4.94 -11.69 -4.31
CA TYR A 135 4.11 -12.34 -5.32
C TYR A 135 3.93 -11.42 -6.52
N ASP A 136 3.62 -11.99 -7.66
CA ASP A 136 3.23 -11.23 -8.85
C ASP A 136 1.81 -10.70 -8.70
N GLY A 137 1.61 -9.43 -9.09
CA GLY A 137 0.27 -8.83 -9.06
C GLY A 137 -0.71 -9.62 -9.94
N PHE A 138 -1.95 -9.66 -9.52
CA PHE A 138 -3.00 -10.38 -10.22
C PHE A 138 -3.40 -9.67 -11.52
N GLU A 139 -3.34 -10.38 -12.64
CA GLU A 139 -3.78 -9.89 -13.95
C GLU A 139 -5.30 -10.06 -14.13
N ASP A 140 -5.85 -11.18 -13.65
CA ASP A 140 -7.29 -11.42 -13.61
C ASP A 140 -7.94 -10.80 -12.36
N TYR A 141 -7.93 -9.46 -12.30
CA TYR A 141 -8.56 -8.74 -11.21
C TYR A 141 -10.09 -8.70 -11.31
N GLU A 142 -10.66 -8.98 -12.47
CA GLU A 142 -12.12 -9.08 -12.62
C GLU A 142 -12.69 -10.23 -11.77
N SER A 143 -12.05 -11.39 -11.80
CA SER A 143 -12.43 -12.51 -10.93
C SER A 143 -12.35 -12.14 -9.44
N LEU A 144 -11.31 -11.36 -9.04
CA LEU A 144 -11.19 -10.89 -7.65
C LEU A 144 -12.32 -9.92 -7.27
N ILE A 145 -12.78 -9.09 -8.21
CA ILE A 145 -13.88 -8.14 -7.97
C ILE A 145 -15.22 -8.86 -7.91
N ASN A 146 -15.45 -9.84 -8.78
CA ASN A 146 -16.72 -10.55 -8.87
C ASN A 146 -16.98 -11.43 -7.64
N ASP A 147 -15.92 -11.96 -7.02
CA ASP A 147 -16.01 -12.77 -5.80
C ASP A 147 -14.94 -12.31 -4.78
N TYR A 148 -15.04 -11.04 -4.38
CA TYR A 148 -14.05 -10.41 -3.50
C TYR A 148 -13.94 -11.10 -2.13
N GLU A 149 -15.03 -11.59 -1.57
CA GLU A 149 -15.01 -12.24 -0.26
C GLU A 149 -14.17 -13.52 -0.30
N SER A 150 -14.46 -14.43 -1.23
CA SER A 150 -13.67 -15.66 -1.40
C SER A 150 -12.22 -15.33 -1.79
N ALA A 151 -12.00 -14.33 -2.65
CA ALA A 151 -10.66 -13.93 -3.07
C ALA A 151 -9.81 -13.47 -1.88
N PHE A 152 -10.34 -12.62 -1.00
CA PHE A 152 -9.59 -12.14 0.16
C PHE A 152 -9.44 -13.19 1.27
N VAL A 153 -10.36 -14.13 1.40
CA VAL A 153 -10.16 -15.32 2.25
C VAL A 153 -9.03 -16.20 1.71
N LYS A 154 -9.05 -16.51 0.41
CA LYS A 154 -8.01 -17.32 -0.25
C LYS A 154 -6.62 -16.68 -0.16
N HIS A 155 -6.53 -15.38 -0.25
CA HIS A 155 -5.28 -14.62 -0.26
C HIS A 155 -5.03 -13.84 1.05
N ALA A 156 -5.60 -14.30 2.18
CA ALA A 156 -5.49 -13.62 3.47
C ALA A 156 -4.03 -13.45 3.93
N ASN A 157 -3.17 -14.42 3.63
CA ASN A 157 -1.75 -14.44 3.99
C ASN A 157 -0.88 -13.40 3.27
N ILE A 158 -1.37 -12.79 2.20
CA ILE A 158 -0.65 -11.76 1.41
C ILE A 158 -1.38 -10.42 1.36
N SER A 159 -2.57 -10.32 1.94
CA SER A 159 -3.40 -9.11 1.87
C SER A 159 -3.15 -8.11 2.99
N LYS A 160 -2.44 -8.50 4.05
CA LYS A 160 -2.16 -7.66 5.22
C LYS A 160 -0.69 -7.77 5.65
N ILE A 161 -0.19 -6.72 6.30
CA ILE A 161 1.11 -6.71 6.98
C ILE A 161 1.14 -7.80 8.04
N THR A 162 2.21 -8.60 8.08
CA THR A 162 2.39 -9.69 9.06
C THR A 162 3.45 -9.36 10.11
N THR A 163 4.27 -8.33 9.87
CA THR A 163 5.25 -7.82 10.84
C THR A 163 4.60 -6.89 11.85
N ASP A 164 5.28 -6.61 12.96
CA ASP A 164 4.87 -5.59 13.93
C ASP A 164 4.98 -4.19 13.31
N LEU A 165 3.87 -3.67 12.80
CA LEU A 165 3.79 -2.35 12.18
C LEU A 165 4.21 -1.24 13.15
N LYS A 166 3.84 -1.32 14.43
CA LYS A 166 4.21 -0.31 15.42
C LYS A 166 5.74 -0.24 15.58
N LYS A 167 6.39 -1.38 15.71
CA LYS A 167 7.85 -1.46 15.79
C LYS A 167 8.53 -0.92 14.54
N MET A 168 7.98 -1.20 13.34
CA MET A 168 8.51 -0.64 12.09
C MET A 168 8.38 0.88 12.07
N GLN A 169 7.24 1.43 12.47
CA GLN A 169 7.02 2.87 12.58
C GLN A 169 7.98 3.52 13.56
N ASP A 170 8.17 2.93 14.75
CA ASP A 170 9.10 3.42 15.76
C ASP A 170 10.54 3.42 15.24
N ASN A 171 10.97 2.38 14.52
CA ASN A 171 12.28 2.32 13.90
C ASN A 171 12.46 3.43 12.83
N LEU A 172 11.46 3.64 11.96
CA LEU A 172 11.51 4.71 10.96
C LEU A 172 11.63 6.10 11.60
N LEU A 173 10.86 6.36 12.66
CA LEU A 173 10.92 7.64 13.38
C LEU A 173 12.25 7.82 14.10
N SER A 174 12.85 6.76 14.65
CA SER A 174 14.13 6.83 15.38
C SER A 174 15.31 7.25 14.51
N VAL A 175 15.25 6.99 13.20
CA VAL A 175 16.32 7.34 12.25
C VAL A 175 15.95 8.52 11.35
N ALA A 176 14.83 9.20 11.62
CA ALA A 176 14.42 10.36 10.84
C ALA A 176 15.52 11.44 10.84
N PRO A 177 15.91 12.01 9.67
CA PRO A 177 16.97 13.00 9.58
C PRO A 177 16.52 14.42 10.04
N PHE A 178 15.43 14.50 10.79
CA PHE A 178 14.82 15.72 11.31
C PHE A 178 14.20 15.46 12.69
N PRO A 179 14.01 16.48 13.53
CA PRO A 179 13.35 16.33 14.82
C PRO A 179 11.91 15.82 14.64
N VAL A 180 11.57 14.74 15.34
CA VAL A 180 10.21 14.22 15.40
C VAL A 180 9.51 14.83 16.60
N LEU A 181 8.37 15.49 16.37
CA LEU A 181 7.57 16.09 17.44
C LEU A 181 7.00 14.99 18.34
N ASP A 182 6.93 15.25 19.66
CA ASP A 182 6.52 14.25 20.65
C ASP A 182 5.11 13.67 20.41
N LYS A 183 4.21 14.43 19.80
CA LYS A 183 2.88 13.97 19.42
C LYS A 183 2.86 12.84 18.35
N PHE A 184 3.99 12.57 17.69
CA PHE A 184 4.12 11.53 16.67
C PHE A 184 5.02 10.35 17.10
N LYS A 185 5.59 10.43 18.31
CA LYS A 185 6.42 9.35 18.90
C LYS A 185 5.62 8.21 19.53
#